data_a47649bcdf011bcab056cbdef8d3386d
#
_entry.id   a47649bcdf011bcab056cbdef8d3386d
#
_cell.length_a   1.000
_cell.length_b   1.000
_cell.length_c   1.000
_cell.angle_alpha   90.00
_cell.angle_beta   90.00
_cell.angle_gamma   90.00
#
_symmetry.space_group_name_H-M   'P 1'
#
loop_
_entity.id
_entity.type
_entity.pdbx_description
1 polymer ?
#
loop_
_entity_poly.entity_id
_entity_poly.type
_entity_poly.pdbx_seq_one_letter_code
_entity_poly.pdbx_strand_id
1 'polypeptide(L)'
;YWQTIPGTCGKCHENVKQTYTRSVHGKAVASGIRDAPVCTDCHGEHTISAVDQVTAKVSASHIPETCGQCHGSERIATRYQLSSKVVDTYMQSFHGLAQQFGGLAVANCASCHGFHDVLPSTDPLSSVNQKNLPQTCGKCHPGIGTRLAKGEMKVHNLPGAEKGKPWLVNFISRFYIVIIVLTIGGMLAFNGLDYIAKTRAHIRAVRAGHGEVRMTTWVRVQHFLLLG
;
A
#
# COMPACT_ATOMS: atom_id res chain seq x y z
N TYR A 1 3.27 33.62 -10.13
CA TYR A 1 2.80 32.96 -11.36
C TYR A 1 1.99 31.69 -11.06
N TRP A 2 2.51 30.71 -10.29
CA TRP A 2 1.78 29.47 -9.96
C TRP A 2 0.48 29.70 -9.18
N GLN A 3 0.41 30.68 -8.29
CA GLN A 3 -0.80 31.04 -7.54
C GLN A 3 -1.97 31.52 -8.43
N THR A 4 -1.70 31.92 -9.66
CA THR A 4 -2.75 32.36 -10.60
C THR A 4 -3.41 31.20 -11.32
N ILE A 5 -2.80 29.99 -11.34
CA ILE A 5 -3.33 28.81 -12.03
C ILE A 5 -4.76 28.47 -11.65
N PRO A 6 -5.13 28.39 -10.33
CA PRO A 6 -6.52 28.15 -9.95
C PRO A 6 -7.51 29.20 -10.47
N GLY A 7 -7.07 30.47 -10.55
CA GLY A 7 -7.86 31.53 -11.16
C GLY A 7 -8.07 31.38 -12.66
N THR A 8 -7.03 30.90 -13.35
CA THR A 8 -7.08 30.64 -14.80
C THR A 8 -8.04 29.51 -15.13
N CYS A 9 -7.89 28.35 -14.48
CA CYS A 9 -8.77 27.20 -14.67
C CYS A 9 -10.21 27.50 -14.21
N GLY A 10 -10.35 28.28 -13.14
CA GLY A 10 -11.63 28.67 -12.58
C GLY A 10 -12.48 29.58 -13.47
N LYS A 11 -11.93 30.15 -14.55
CA LYS A 11 -12.76 30.87 -15.54
C LYS A 11 -13.81 29.97 -16.20
N CYS A 12 -13.48 28.69 -16.35
CA CYS A 12 -14.40 27.68 -16.90
C CYS A 12 -14.87 26.71 -15.79
N HIS A 13 -14.05 26.44 -14.79
CA HIS A 13 -14.30 25.48 -13.71
C HIS A 13 -14.55 26.18 -12.36
N GLU A 14 -15.47 27.15 -12.31
CA GLU A 14 -15.68 28.01 -11.14
C GLU A 14 -16.08 27.21 -9.88
N ASN A 15 -17.00 26.27 -9.98
CA ASN A 15 -17.43 25.44 -8.85
C ASN A 15 -16.27 24.62 -8.26
N VAL A 16 -15.43 24.08 -9.14
CA VAL A 16 -14.25 23.30 -8.74
C VAL A 16 -13.22 24.19 -8.04
N LYS A 17 -12.97 25.39 -8.59
CA LYS A 17 -12.09 26.39 -7.97
C LYS A 17 -12.58 26.79 -6.58
N GLN A 18 -13.88 27.05 -6.42
CA GLN A 18 -14.45 27.40 -5.12
C GLN A 18 -14.25 26.28 -4.10
N THR A 19 -14.47 25.02 -4.49
CA THR A 19 -14.24 23.85 -3.65
C THR A 19 -12.77 23.71 -3.29
N TYR A 20 -11.87 23.78 -4.27
CA TYR A 20 -10.43 23.72 -4.09
C TYR A 20 -9.93 24.83 -3.15
N THR A 21 -10.39 26.06 -3.28
CA THR A 21 -9.96 27.21 -2.45
C THR A 21 -10.24 26.97 -0.96
N ARG A 22 -11.27 26.20 -0.64
CA ARG A 22 -11.61 25.85 0.76
C ARG A 22 -10.79 24.68 1.29
N SER A 23 -10.15 23.90 0.43
CA SER A 23 -9.33 22.75 0.81
C SER A 23 -8.02 23.17 1.50
N VAL A 24 -7.33 22.20 2.12
CA VAL A 24 -5.98 22.42 2.68
C VAL A 24 -5.00 22.87 1.61
N HIS A 25 -5.09 22.33 0.40
CA HIS A 25 -4.22 22.67 -0.71
C HIS A 25 -4.45 24.11 -1.17
N GLY A 26 -5.70 24.49 -1.39
CA GLY A 26 -6.06 25.84 -1.82
C GLY A 26 -5.69 26.91 -0.78
N LYS A 27 -5.93 26.63 0.50
CA LYS A 27 -5.49 27.52 1.61
C LYS A 27 -3.98 27.68 1.65
N ALA A 28 -3.23 26.59 1.47
CA ALA A 28 -1.77 26.61 1.45
C ALA A 28 -1.24 27.42 0.25
N VAL A 29 -1.85 27.28 -0.93
CA VAL A 29 -1.52 28.10 -2.12
C VAL A 29 -1.80 29.57 -1.86
N ALA A 30 -2.95 29.90 -1.28
CA ALA A 30 -3.29 31.28 -0.95
C ALA A 30 -2.32 31.89 0.06
N SER A 31 -1.76 31.08 0.98
CA SER A 31 -0.72 31.48 1.94
C SER A 31 0.69 31.54 1.36
N GLY A 32 0.86 31.31 0.05
CA GLY A 32 2.17 31.39 -0.62
C GLY A 32 3.06 30.15 -0.46
N ILE A 33 2.54 29.02 0.02
CA ILE A 33 3.30 27.78 0.17
C ILE A 33 3.51 27.13 -1.20
N ARG A 34 4.75 27.20 -1.70
CA ARG A 34 5.10 26.72 -3.05
C ARG A 34 5.03 25.21 -3.25
N ASP A 35 5.17 24.44 -2.19
CA ASP A 35 5.05 22.99 -2.23
C ASP A 35 3.57 22.53 -2.28
N ALA A 36 2.61 23.45 -2.12
CA ALA A 36 1.19 23.12 -2.22
C ALA A 36 0.76 22.96 -3.68
N PRO A 37 0.06 21.87 -4.04
CA PRO A 37 -0.28 21.57 -5.42
C PRO A 37 -1.38 22.51 -5.94
N VAL A 38 -1.24 22.91 -7.20
CA VAL A 38 -2.28 23.60 -7.98
C VAL A 38 -2.90 22.63 -8.99
N CYS A 39 -3.85 23.09 -9.80
CA CYS A 39 -4.60 22.24 -10.72
C CYS A 39 -3.70 21.39 -11.63
N THR A 40 -2.63 21.99 -12.16
CA THR A 40 -1.71 21.33 -13.09
C THR A 40 -0.84 20.24 -12.47
N ASP A 41 -0.57 20.30 -11.18
CA ASP A 41 0.23 19.27 -10.51
C ASP A 41 -0.48 17.92 -10.51
N CYS A 42 -1.81 17.94 -10.37
CA CYS A 42 -2.64 16.75 -10.41
C CYS A 42 -3.08 16.39 -11.85
N HIS A 43 -3.56 17.37 -12.61
CA HIS A 43 -4.16 17.13 -13.93
C HIS A 43 -3.18 17.17 -15.09
N GLY A 44 -1.96 17.67 -14.90
CA GLY A 44 -1.00 17.96 -15.97
C GLY A 44 -1.19 19.36 -16.57
N GLU A 45 -0.25 19.77 -17.41
CA GLU A 45 -0.24 21.09 -18.04
C GLU A 45 -0.67 21.02 -19.50
N HIS A 46 -0.08 20.10 -20.27
CA HIS A 46 -0.25 20.00 -21.71
C HIS A 46 -1.06 18.77 -22.15
N THR A 47 -1.23 17.81 -21.26
CA THR A 47 -1.89 16.53 -21.52
C THR A 47 -3.02 16.28 -20.52
N ILE A 48 -3.90 17.29 -20.35
CA ILE A 48 -5.07 17.15 -19.49
C ILE A 48 -6.06 16.20 -20.17
N SER A 49 -6.27 15.04 -19.56
CA SER A 49 -7.19 14.02 -20.05
C SER A 49 -8.42 13.89 -19.15
N ALA A 50 -9.52 13.41 -19.69
CA ALA A 50 -10.71 13.11 -18.90
C ALA A 50 -10.42 12.03 -17.85
N VAL A 51 -11.03 12.13 -16.68
CA VAL A 51 -10.71 11.30 -15.50
C VAL A 51 -11.00 9.80 -15.70
N ASP A 52 -11.87 9.46 -16.63
CA ASP A 52 -12.20 8.09 -17.04
C ASP A 52 -11.18 7.48 -18.01
N GLN A 53 -10.30 8.28 -18.59
CA GLN A 53 -9.22 7.79 -19.44
C GLN A 53 -8.09 7.20 -18.59
N VAL A 54 -7.66 5.99 -18.92
CA VAL A 54 -6.59 5.27 -18.21
C VAL A 54 -5.27 6.06 -18.17
N THR A 55 -5.03 6.89 -19.19
CA THR A 55 -3.82 7.73 -19.30
C THR A 55 -3.87 8.99 -18.45
N ALA A 56 -5.02 9.34 -17.87
CA ALA A 56 -5.14 10.52 -17.03
C ALA A 56 -4.39 10.33 -15.71
N LYS A 57 -3.59 11.32 -15.31
CA LYS A 57 -2.89 11.33 -14.00
C LYS A 57 -3.86 11.16 -12.81
N VAL A 58 -5.09 11.59 -12.99
CA VAL A 58 -6.16 11.53 -11.96
C VAL A 58 -7.16 10.40 -12.22
N SER A 59 -6.84 9.44 -13.11
CA SER A 59 -7.65 8.22 -13.22
C SER A 59 -7.56 7.38 -11.94
N ALA A 60 -8.55 6.56 -11.68
CA ALA A 60 -8.65 5.79 -10.44
C ALA A 60 -7.38 4.97 -10.14
N SER A 61 -6.73 4.43 -11.17
CA SER A 61 -5.49 3.66 -11.07
C SER A 61 -4.26 4.50 -10.69
N HIS A 62 -4.20 5.78 -11.10
CA HIS A 62 -3.04 6.64 -10.90
C HIS A 62 -3.15 7.56 -9.66
N ILE A 63 -4.29 7.62 -9.01
CA ILE A 63 -4.49 8.47 -7.82
C ILE A 63 -3.41 8.24 -6.73
N PRO A 64 -3.04 7.00 -6.33
CA PRO A 64 -2.02 6.82 -5.31
C PRO A 64 -0.64 7.34 -5.74
N GLU A 65 -0.29 7.21 -7.01
CA GLU A 65 0.95 7.75 -7.57
C GLU A 65 0.91 9.27 -7.56
N THR A 66 -0.16 9.88 -8.06
CA THR A 66 -0.32 11.33 -8.13
C THR A 66 -0.26 11.98 -6.75
N CYS A 67 -0.98 11.46 -5.77
CA CYS A 67 -0.91 11.94 -4.39
C CYS A 67 0.47 11.65 -3.77
N GLY A 68 1.04 10.50 -4.09
CA GLY A 68 2.31 9.99 -3.58
C GLY A 68 3.51 10.83 -3.96
N GLN A 69 3.49 11.55 -5.08
CA GLN A 69 4.57 12.45 -5.50
C GLN A 69 4.95 13.45 -4.41
N CYS A 70 3.97 13.93 -3.67
CA CYS A 70 4.19 14.84 -2.55
C CYS A 70 4.09 14.14 -1.20
N HIS A 71 3.04 13.35 -0.96
CA HIS A 71 2.77 12.71 0.32
C HIS A 71 3.71 11.54 0.64
N GLY A 72 4.43 11.00 -0.34
CA GLY A 72 5.53 10.05 -0.15
C GLY A 72 6.92 10.70 -0.02
N SER A 73 7.02 12.01 -0.23
CA SER A 73 8.30 12.73 -0.16
C SER A 73 8.68 13.09 1.26
N GLU A 74 9.82 12.58 1.75
CA GLU A 74 10.34 12.92 3.07
C GLU A 74 10.61 14.43 3.23
N ARG A 75 11.07 15.10 2.18
CA ARG A 75 11.31 16.55 2.18
C ARG A 75 10.04 17.32 2.49
N ILE A 76 8.94 16.99 1.84
CA ILE A 76 7.64 17.66 2.03
C ILE A 76 7.05 17.22 3.38
N ALA A 77 7.08 15.96 3.71
CA ALA A 77 6.54 15.42 4.94
C ALA A 77 7.22 16.07 6.17
N THR A 78 8.55 16.11 6.19
CA THR A 78 9.30 16.75 7.29
C THR A 78 8.99 18.23 7.41
N ARG A 79 8.96 18.95 6.27
CA ARG A 79 8.73 20.41 6.27
C ARG A 79 7.35 20.79 6.84
N TYR A 80 6.34 20.00 6.54
CA TYR A 80 4.95 20.29 6.93
C TYR A 80 4.41 19.37 8.03
N GLN A 81 5.29 18.66 8.72
CA GLN A 81 4.95 17.75 9.84
C GLN A 81 3.91 16.69 9.44
N LEU A 82 3.99 16.22 8.21
CA LEU A 82 3.19 15.12 7.68
C LEU A 82 3.96 13.80 7.83
N SER A 83 3.27 12.67 7.73
CA SER A 83 3.94 11.37 7.65
C SER A 83 4.24 11.02 6.20
N SER A 84 5.52 10.76 5.86
CA SER A 84 5.92 10.23 4.55
C SER A 84 5.47 8.78 4.31
N LYS A 85 5.00 8.09 5.36
CA LYS A 85 4.60 6.67 5.31
C LYS A 85 3.13 6.45 4.92
N VAL A 86 2.37 7.52 4.64
CA VAL A 86 0.94 7.37 4.31
C VAL A 86 0.72 6.59 3.03
N VAL A 87 1.57 6.77 2.02
CA VAL A 87 1.50 6.03 0.76
C VAL A 87 1.86 4.57 0.98
N ASP A 88 2.99 4.30 1.63
CA ASP A 88 3.44 2.93 1.94
C ASP A 88 2.38 2.15 2.73
N THR A 89 1.81 2.78 3.76
CA THR A 89 0.79 2.14 4.59
C THR A 89 -0.52 1.91 3.86
N TYR A 90 -0.89 2.80 2.92
CA TYR A 90 -2.00 2.56 2.01
C TYR A 90 -1.72 1.37 1.09
N MET A 91 -0.55 1.32 0.45
CA MET A 91 -0.17 0.24 -0.47
C MET A 91 -0.11 -1.15 0.23
N GLN A 92 0.14 -1.18 1.54
CA GLN A 92 0.10 -2.38 2.37
C GLN A 92 -1.31 -2.73 2.89
N SER A 93 -2.29 -1.85 2.72
CA SER A 93 -3.69 -2.11 3.09
C SER A 93 -4.38 -3.02 2.06
N PHE A 94 -5.53 -3.59 2.44
CA PHE A 94 -6.37 -4.37 1.50
C PHE A 94 -6.75 -3.57 0.25
N HIS A 95 -7.04 -2.28 0.40
CA HIS A 95 -7.37 -1.42 -0.74
C HIS A 95 -6.17 -1.23 -1.66
N GLY A 96 -5.00 -0.93 -1.11
CA GLY A 96 -3.78 -0.76 -1.88
C GLY A 96 -3.33 -2.05 -2.57
N LEU A 97 -3.39 -3.18 -1.87
CA LEU A 97 -3.09 -4.50 -2.46
C LEU A 97 -4.04 -4.82 -3.61
N ALA A 98 -5.36 -4.69 -3.40
CA ALA A 98 -6.34 -4.96 -4.45
C ALA A 98 -6.16 -4.05 -5.67
N GLN A 99 -5.76 -2.80 -5.47
CA GLN A 99 -5.44 -1.87 -6.57
C GLN A 99 -4.19 -2.32 -7.35
N GLN A 100 -3.12 -2.78 -6.66
CA GLN A 100 -1.92 -3.32 -7.32
C GLN A 100 -2.23 -4.53 -8.19
N PHE A 101 -3.24 -5.32 -7.82
CA PHE A 101 -3.71 -6.46 -8.62
C PHE A 101 -4.76 -6.08 -9.68
N GLY A 102 -4.92 -4.80 -10.00
CA GLY A 102 -5.77 -4.33 -11.08
C GLY A 102 -7.24 -4.12 -10.71
N GLY A 103 -7.58 -4.07 -9.44
CA GLY A 103 -8.93 -3.77 -8.96
C GLY A 103 -9.31 -2.31 -9.24
N LEU A 104 -10.14 -2.06 -10.26
CA LEU A 104 -10.58 -0.71 -10.63
C LEU A 104 -11.67 -0.14 -9.72
N ALA A 105 -12.45 -1.00 -9.07
CA ALA A 105 -13.55 -0.61 -8.17
C ALA A 105 -13.11 -0.48 -6.71
N VAL A 106 -11.81 -0.35 -6.46
CA VAL A 106 -11.24 -0.29 -5.11
C VAL A 106 -11.08 1.15 -4.65
N ALA A 107 -11.31 1.41 -3.36
CA ALA A 107 -11.10 2.73 -2.78
C ALA A 107 -9.63 3.14 -2.83
N ASN A 108 -9.37 4.32 -3.39
CA ASN A 108 -8.06 4.97 -3.44
C ASN A 108 -8.03 6.19 -2.49
N CYS A 109 -6.95 6.97 -2.51
CA CYS A 109 -6.80 8.15 -1.67
C CYS A 109 -7.98 9.11 -1.80
N ALA A 110 -8.39 9.42 -3.05
CA ALA A 110 -9.47 10.35 -3.33
C ALA A 110 -10.85 9.81 -2.91
N SER A 111 -11.05 8.51 -2.91
CA SER A 111 -12.32 7.88 -2.48
C SER A 111 -12.62 8.15 -1.00
N CYS A 112 -11.56 8.29 -0.19
CA CYS A 112 -11.67 8.55 1.24
C CYS A 112 -11.49 10.04 1.57
N HIS A 113 -10.48 10.70 1.00
CA HIS A 113 -10.07 12.05 1.35
C HIS A 113 -10.76 13.16 0.52
N GLY A 114 -11.50 12.79 -0.53
CA GLY A 114 -11.91 13.75 -1.55
C GLY A 114 -10.76 14.10 -2.49
N PHE A 115 -11.00 14.97 -3.45
CA PHE A 115 -9.99 15.38 -4.44
C PHE A 115 -9.86 16.89 -4.57
N HIS A 116 -10.95 17.65 -4.61
CA HIS A 116 -10.89 19.10 -4.62
C HIS A 116 -11.17 19.73 -3.24
N ASP A 117 -11.82 19.01 -2.34
CA ASP A 117 -12.27 19.40 -1.02
C ASP A 117 -11.50 18.73 0.12
N VAL A 118 -10.25 18.39 -0.13
CA VAL A 118 -9.40 17.70 0.87
C VAL A 118 -9.29 18.56 2.14
N LEU A 119 -9.70 18.00 3.28
CA LEU A 119 -9.65 18.63 4.59
C LEU A 119 -8.85 17.77 5.58
N PRO A 120 -8.25 18.38 6.62
CA PRO A 120 -7.57 17.62 7.67
C PRO A 120 -8.56 16.68 8.39
N SER A 121 -8.10 15.56 8.88
CA SER A 121 -8.94 14.61 9.63
C SER A 121 -9.54 15.21 10.91
N THR A 122 -8.95 16.28 11.42
CA THR A 122 -9.45 17.03 12.59
C THR A 122 -10.62 17.96 12.26
N ASP A 123 -10.80 18.32 10.98
CA ASP A 123 -11.91 19.16 10.55
C ASP A 123 -13.23 18.37 10.60
N PRO A 124 -14.28 18.86 11.27
CA PRO A 124 -15.57 18.17 11.34
C PRO A 124 -16.24 17.90 9.97
N LEU A 125 -15.91 18.69 8.94
CA LEU A 125 -16.42 18.54 7.59
C LEU A 125 -15.61 17.55 6.75
N SER A 126 -14.44 17.12 7.23
CA SER A 126 -13.60 16.15 6.51
C SER A 126 -14.29 14.82 6.39
N SER A 127 -14.27 14.24 5.19
CA SER A 127 -14.78 12.87 4.94
C SER A 127 -14.06 11.81 5.77
N VAL A 128 -12.81 12.06 6.16
CA VAL A 128 -12.00 11.17 7.01
C VAL A 128 -11.99 11.58 8.48
N ASN A 129 -12.82 12.56 8.88
CA ASN A 129 -13.07 12.79 10.30
C ASN A 129 -13.73 11.55 10.92
N GLN A 130 -13.35 11.19 12.13
CA GLN A 130 -13.82 9.96 12.80
C GLN A 130 -15.36 9.86 12.83
N LYS A 131 -16.05 10.99 12.98
CA LYS A 131 -17.52 11.03 12.98
C LYS A 131 -18.13 10.72 11.61
N ASN A 132 -17.41 11.02 10.52
CA ASN A 132 -17.89 10.87 9.14
C ASN A 132 -17.45 9.55 8.50
N LEU A 133 -16.52 8.81 9.12
CA LEU A 133 -16.05 7.50 8.63
C LEU A 133 -17.18 6.51 8.33
N PRO A 134 -18.24 6.40 9.17
CA PRO A 134 -19.37 5.52 8.85
C PRO A 134 -20.03 5.81 7.51
N GLN A 135 -20.14 7.08 7.14
CA GLN A 135 -20.70 7.49 5.85
C GLN A 135 -19.69 7.26 4.72
N THR A 136 -18.43 7.62 4.94
CA THR A 136 -17.38 7.49 3.91
C THR A 136 -17.13 6.04 3.54
N CYS A 137 -16.95 5.18 4.52
CA CYS A 137 -16.72 3.74 4.29
C CYS A 137 -18.03 3.02 3.89
N GLY A 138 -19.14 3.47 4.43
CA GLY A 138 -20.48 2.91 4.19
C GLY A 138 -20.94 3.00 2.73
N LYS A 139 -20.33 3.88 1.93
CA LYS A 139 -20.60 3.95 0.47
C LYS A 139 -20.33 2.61 -0.23
N CYS A 140 -19.31 1.88 0.24
CA CYS A 140 -18.90 0.60 -0.33
C CYS A 140 -19.09 -0.58 0.65
N HIS A 141 -19.12 -0.29 1.96
CA HIS A 141 -19.21 -1.29 3.04
C HIS A 141 -20.49 -1.08 3.87
N PRO A 142 -21.66 -1.52 3.41
CA PRO A 142 -22.90 -1.38 4.17
C PRO A 142 -22.78 -2.04 5.56
N GLY A 143 -23.22 -1.36 6.61
CA GLY A 143 -23.26 -1.92 7.99
C GLY A 143 -21.94 -1.85 8.78
N ILE A 144 -20.84 -1.34 8.21
CA ILE A 144 -19.55 -1.25 8.91
C ILE A 144 -19.47 -0.12 9.97
N GLY A 145 -20.49 0.77 9.99
CA GLY A 145 -20.47 2.05 10.69
C GLY A 145 -20.14 2.00 12.18
N THR A 146 -20.58 0.96 12.92
CA THR A 146 -20.37 0.89 14.37
C THR A 146 -18.94 0.53 14.77
N ARG A 147 -18.24 -0.28 13.98
CA ARG A 147 -16.83 -0.66 14.23
C ARG A 147 -15.88 0.46 13.90
N LEU A 148 -16.15 1.21 12.83
CA LEU A 148 -15.35 2.36 12.42
C LEU A 148 -15.48 3.54 13.39
N ALA A 149 -16.67 3.79 13.92
CA ALA A 149 -16.89 4.83 14.91
C ALA A 149 -16.06 4.61 16.20
N LYS A 150 -15.71 3.36 16.50
CA LYS A 150 -14.85 2.99 17.65
C LYS A 150 -13.35 3.12 17.34
N GLY A 151 -12.95 3.50 16.13
CA GLY A 151 -11.55 3.62 15.73
C GLY A 151 -10.79 2.28 15.65
N GLU A 152 -11.51 1.17 15.56
CA GLU A 152 -10.93 -0.18 15.52
C GLU A 152 -10.28 -0.53 14.18
N MET A 153 -10.61 0.22 13.13
CA MET A 153 -10.08 0.00 11.78
C MET A 153 -9.34 1.25 11.28
N LYS A 154 -8.12 1.08 10.84
CA LYS A 154 -7.31 2.13 10.22
C LYS A 154 -6.78 1.63 8.89
N VAL A 155 -6.88 2.45 7.85
CA VAL A 155 -6.25 2.17 6.56
C VAL A 155 -4.75 2.42 6.63
N HIS A 156 -4.35 3.50 7.34
CA HIS A 156 -2.95 3.84 7.56
C HIS A 156 -2.49 3.32 8.93
N ASN A 157 -1.70 2.24 8.91
CA ASN A 157 -1.02 1.74 10.11
C ASN A 157 0.34 2.43 10.24
N LEU A 158 0.34 3.67 10.72
CA LEU A 158 1.57 4.43 10.91
C LEU A 158 2.43 3.82 12.04
N PRO A 159 3.77 3.80 11.90
CA PRO A 159 4.67 3.40 12.97
C PRO A 159 4.38 4.19 14.24
N GLY A 160 4.21 3.50 15.35
CA GLY A 160 3.83 4.12 16.64
C GLY A 160 2.32 4.22 16.89
N ALA A 161 1.46 3.99 15.90
CA ALA A 161 0.01 3.89 16.09
C ALA A 161 -0.44 2.53 16.67
N GLU A 162 0.49 1.64 16.94
CA GLU A 162 0.25 0.30 17.52
C GLU A 162 -0.15 0.31 19.02
N LYS A 163 -0.34 1.49 19.60
CA LYS A 163 -0.90 1.61 20.95
C LYS A 163 -2.36 1.14 20.93
N GLY A 164 -2.56 -0.17 21.06
CA GLY A 164 -3.89 -0.73 21.17
C GLY A 164 -4.16 -2.04 20.42
N LYS A 165 -3.14 -2.70 19.82
CA LYS A 165 -3.36 -4.09 19.40
C LYS A 165 -3.69 -4.91 20.66
N PRO A 166 -4.84 -5.62 20.72
CA PRO A 166 -5.15 -6.49 21.84
C PRO A 166 -3.97 -7.43 22.10
N TRP A 167 -3.60 -7.63 23.36
CA TRP A 167 -2.51 -8.54 23.75
C TRP A 167 -2.62 -9.90 23.04
N LEU A 168 -3.85 -10.35 22.81
CA LEU A 168 -4.18 -11.58 22.11
C LEU A 168 -3.66 -11.61 20.67
N VAL A 169 -3.77 -10.50 19.92
CA VAL A 169 -3.25 -10.40 18.54
C VAL A 169 -1.74 -10.51 18.53
N ASN A 170 -1.06 -9.85 19.48
CA ASN A 170 0.39 -9.93 19.60
C ASN A 170 0.83 -11.34 20.03
N PHE A 171 0.10 -11.99 20.92
CA PHE A 171 0.35 -13.37 21.33
C PHE A 171 0.20 -14.32 20.14
N ILE A 172 -0.92 -14.25 19.42
CA ILE A 172 -1.17 -15.10 18.24
C ILE A 172 -0.11 -14.90 17.17
N SER A 173 0.26 -13.66 16.86
CA SER A 173 1.31 -13.36 15.88
C SER A 173 2.66 -13.98 16.27
N ARG A 174 3.08 -13.84 17.53
CA ARG A 174 4.32 -14.43 18.03
C ARG A 174 4.27 -15.96 18.03
N PHE A 175 3.15 -16.53 18.43
CA PHE A 175 2.92 -17.96 18.42
C PHE A 175 3.02 -18.54 17.00
N TYR A 176 2.41 -17.87 16.00
CA TYR A 176 2.53 -18.26 14.59
C TYR A 176 3.98 -18.20 14.09
N ILE A 177 4.72 -17.15 14.41
CA ILE A 177 6.12 -17.02 14.03
C ILE A 177 6.94 -18.18 14.64
N VAL A 178 6.72 -18.50 15.90
CA VAL A 178 7.42 -19.62 16.57
C VAL A 178 7.10 -20.96 15.88
N ILE A 179 5.84 -21.24 15.56
CA ILE A 179 5.45 -22.45 14.85
C ILE A 179 6.11 -22.52 13.46
N ILE A 180 6.12 -21.42 12.71
CA ILE A 180 6.74 -21.36 11.39
C ILE A 180 8.24 -21.65 11.50
N VAL A 181 8.93 -21.02 12.45
CA VAL A 181 10.37 -21.25 12.66
C VAL A 181 10.66 -22.69 13.07
N LEU A 182 9.85 -23.26 13.96
CA LEU A 182 10.04 -24.65 14.40
C LEU A 182 9.76 -25.65 13.27
N THR A 183 8.70 -25.45 12.48
CA THR A 183 8.36 -26.37 11.38
C THR A 183 9.39 -26.28 10.26
N ILE A 184 9.68 -25.09 9.77
CA ILE A 184 10.65 -24.92 8.66
C ILE A 184 12.06 -25.29 9.15
N GLY A 185 12.45 -24.84 10.34
CA GLY A 185 13.76 -25.18 10.93
C GLY A 185 13.91 -26.67 11.19
N GLY A 186 12.88 -27.32 11.70
CA GLY A 186 12.84 -28.76 11.90
C GLY A 186 12.95 -29.56 10.58
N MET A 187 12.23 -29.12 9.54
CA MET A 187 12.33 -29.73 8.21
C MET A 187 13.74 -29.55 7.60
N LEU A 188 14.32 -28.37 7.71
CA LEU A 188 15.66 -28.09 7.21
C LEU A 188 16.71 -28.91 7.99
N ALA A 189 16.59 -28.99 9.30
CA ALA A 189 17.48 -29.81 10.12
C ALA A 189 17.38 -31.29 9.78
N PHE A 190 16.15 -31.84 9.66
CA PHE A 190 15.92 -33.22 9.29
C PHE A 190 16.50 -33.54 7.90
N ASN A 191 16.17 -32.75 6.88
CA ASN A 191 16.69 -32.95 5.54
C ASN A 191 18.21 -32.78 5.46
N GLY A 192 18.76 -31.81 6.20
CA GLY A 192 20.20 -31.59 6.29
C GLY A 192 20.93 -32.78 6.93
N LEU A 193 20.42 -33.33 8.03
CA LEU A 193 20.98 -34.52 8.68
C LEU A 193 20.87 -35.76 7.79
N ASP A 194 19.73 -35.97 7.12
CA ASP A 194 19.53 -37.08 6.17
C ASP A 194 20.51 -36.96 4.99
N TYR A 195 20.65 -35.76 4.42
CA TYR A 195 21.61 -35.49 3.36
C TYR A 195 23.06 -35.78 3.81
N ILE A 196 23.46 -35.31 4.99
CA ILE A 196 24.81 -35.59 5.55
C ILE A 196 25.01 -37.08 5.77
N ALA A 197 24.03 -37.80 6.34
CA ALA A 197 24.08 -39.21 6.56
C ALA A 197 24.24 -40.01 5.24
N LYS A 198 23.42 -39.71 4.25
CA LYS A 198 23.49 -40.33 2.91
C LYS A 198 24.81 -40.01 2.21
N THR A 199 25.28 -38.79 2.26
CA THR A 199 26.57 -38.39 1.67
C THR A 199 27.73 -39.13 2.33
N ARG A 200 27.75 -39.22 3.67
CA ARG A 200 28.77 -39.98 4.40
C ARG A 200 28.72 -41.45 4.10
N ALA A 201 27.53 -42.05 3.96
CA ALA A 201 27.38 -43.44 3.55
C ALA A 201 27.91 -43.67 2.15
N HIS A 202 27.57 -42.79 1.21
CA HIS A 202 28.06 -42.85 -0.19
C HIS A 202 29.62 -42.75 -0.24
N ILE A 203 30.20 -41.79 0.44
CA ILE A 203 31.69 -41.64 0.51
C ILE A 203 32.35 -42.86 1.08
N ARG A 204 31.77 -43.50 2.12
CA ARG A 204 32.31 -44.77 2.68
C ARG A 204 32.23 -45.91 1.69
N ALA A 205 31.11 -46.06 0.97
CA ALA A 205 30.92 -47.09 -0.05
C ALA A 205 31.92 -46.92 -1.21
N VAL A 206 32.14 -45.70 -1.68
CA VAL A 206 33.14 -45.41 -2.73
C VAL A 206 34.57 -45.74 -2.24
N ARG A 207 34.92 -45.36 -0.99
CA ARG A 207 36.24 -45.69 -0.42
C ARG A 207 36.48 -47.16 -0.14
N ALA A 208 35.40 -47.93 0.05
CA ALA A 208 35.47 -49.38 0.24
C ALA A 208 35.56 -50.17 -1.09
N GLY A 209 35.66 -49.49 -2.23
CA GLY A 209 35.79 -50.12 -3.54
C GLY A 209 34.48 -50.73 -4.06
N HIS A 210 33.35 -50.48 -3.41
CA HIS A 210 32.05 -50.89 -3.95
C HIS A 210 31.72 -49.93 -5.07
N GLY A 211 31.66 -50.46 -6.32
CA GLY A 211 31.45 -49.67 -7.53
C GLY A 211 30.20 -48.79 -7.42
N GLU A 212 30.30 -47.59 -7.99
CA GLU A 212 29.20 -46.65 -8.04
C GLU A 212 27.95 -47.33 -8.61
N VAL A 213 26.86 -47.27 -7.84
CA VAL A 213 25.55 -47.65 -8.35
C VAL A 213 25.17 -46.59 -9.40
N ARG A 214 25.47 -46.87 -10.67
CA ARG A 214 25.06 -45.99 -11.78
C ARG A 214 23.55 -45.86 -11.73
N MET A 215 23.06 -44.59 -11.66
CA MET A 215 21.64 -44.32 -11.85
C MET A 215 21.16 -45.03 -13.12
N THR A 216 20.10 -45.85 -13.01
CA THR A 216 19.49 -46.50 -14.17
C THR A 216 19.06 -45.42 -15.18
N THR A 217 19.09 -45.76 -16.47
CA THR A 217 18.69 -44.86 -17.55
C THR A 217 17.31 -44.24 -17.29
N TRP A 218 16.39 -44.99 -16.70
CA TRP A 218 15.06 -44.51 -16.31
C TRP A 218 15.08 -43.41 -15.25
N VAL A 219 15.88 -43.51 -14.21
CA VAL A 219 16.05 -42.50 -13.16
C VAL A 219 16.69 -41.25 -13.73
N ARG A 220 17.61 -41.37 -14.70
CA ARG A 220 18.17 -40.19 -15.41
C ARG A 220 17.12 -39.46 -16.23
N VAL A 221 16.25 -40.16 -16.94
CA VAL A 221 15.16 -39.58 -17.72
C VAL A 221 14.16 -38.87 -16.79
N GLN A 222 13.80 -39.48 -15.67
CA GLN A 222 12.94 -38.80 -14.68
C GLN A 222 13.57 -37.52 -14.10
N HIS A 223 14.85 -37.54 -13.78
CA HIS A 223 15.55 -36.36 -13.33
C HIS A 223 15.58 -35.26 -14.39
N PHE A 224 15.78 -35.61 -15.65
CA PHE A 224 15.79 -34.64 -16.75
C PHE A 224 14.40 -34.01 -16.99
N LEU A 225 13.34 -34.81 -16.84
CA LEU A 225 11.95 -34.34 -17.00
C LEU A 225 11.42 -33.51 -15.83
N LEU A 226 12.05 -33.61 -14.64
CA LEU A 226 11.65 -32.85 -13.45
C LEU A 226 12.44 -31.52 -13.26
N LEU A 227 13.53 -31.32 -14.00
CA LEU A 227 14.41 -30.18 -13.93
C LEU A 227 14.30 -29.25 -15.16
N GLY A 228 13.54 -29.62 -16.18
CA GLY A 228 13.19 -28.82 -17.35
C GLY A 228 11.81 -28.22 -17.23
#